data_820ab53ff8fbf0613f90a3ae3b046aae
#
_entry.id   820ab53ff8fbf0613f90a3ae3b046aae
#
_cell.length_a   1.000
_cell.length_b   1.000
_cell.length_c   1.000
_cell.angle_alpha   90.00
_cell.angle_beta   90.00
_cell.angle_gamma   90.00
#
_symmetry.space_group_name_H-M   'P 1'
#
loop_
_entity.id
_entity.type
_entity.pdbx_description
1 polymer ?
#
loop_
_entity_poly.entity_id
_entity_poly.type
_entity_poly.pdbx_seq_one_letter_code
_entity_poly.pdbx_strand_id
1 'polypeptide(L)'
;MSNKKVKLLPKEERVLENLGENLKLARLRRRLTMEQVANRANISRKTLWHIEKGSNHVSIGIILQVLTVLGFRDDLGNIAKNDILGRKLQDLELITKKRGSTK
;
A
#
# COMPACT_ATOMS: atom_id res chain seq x y z
N MET A 1 13.10 6.11 -12.57
CA MET A 1 12.70 5.15 -11.72
C MET A 1 12.82 3.76 -12.24
N SER A 2 13.15 2.89 -11.41
CA SER A 2 13.34 1.53 -11.84
C SER A 2 12.02 0.83 -12.06
N ASN A 3 11.90 0.07 -13.11
CA ASN A 3 10.72 -0.68 -13.36
C ASN A 3 10.97 -2.15 -13.09
N LYS A 4 12.04 -2.45 -12.36
CA LYS A 4 12.34 -3.82 -12.11
C LYS A 4 11.35 -4.42 -11.17
N LYS A 5 10.92 -5.62 -11.41
CA LYS A 5 10.09 -6.33 -10.50
C LYS A 5 10.92 -6.83 -9.37
N VAL A 6 10.41 -6.70 -8.18
CA VAL A 6 11.04 -7.26 -7.00
C VAL A 6 10.60 -8.72 -6.95
N LYS A 7 11.49 -9.59 -6.50
CA LYS A 7 11.15 -11.00 -6.39
C LYS A 7 10.49 -11.22 -5.04
N LEU A 8 9.22 -11.43 -5.02
CA LEU A 8 8.47 -11.62 -3.79
C LEU A 8 8.21 -13.09 -3.50
N LEU A 9 8.03 -13.39 -2.23
CA LEU A 9 7.62 -14.73 -1.82
C LEU A 9 6.14 -14.91 -2.16
N PRO A 10 5.69 -16.16 -2.33
CA PRO A 10 4.27 -16.37 -2.65
C PRO A 10 3.29 -15.73 -1.69
N LYS A 11 3.62 -15.68 -0.39
CA LYS A 11 2.74 -15.05 0.58
C LYS A 11 2.64 -13.54 0.33
N GLU A 12 3.74 -12.94 -0.06
CA GLU A 12 3.77 -11.50 -0.34
C GLU A 12 3.03 -11.20 -1.63
N GLU A 13 3.16 -12.07 -2.62
CA GLU A 13 2.43 -11.89 -3.86
C GLU A 13 0.93 -11.94 -3.61
N ARG A 14 0.48 -12.82 -2.72
CA ARG A 14 -0.93 -12.91 -2.40
C ARG A 14 -1.45 -11.65 -1.73
N VAL A 15 -0.61 -10.99 -0.92
CA VAL A 15 -1.01 -9.72 -0.31
C VAL A 15 -1.30 -8.68 -1.38
N LEU A 16 -0.44 -8.60 -2.40
CA LEU A 16 -0.65 -7.63 -3.47
C LEU A 16 -1.84 -8.01 -4.34
N GLU A 17 -2.06 -9.30 -4.57
CA GLU A 17 -3.22 -9.75 -5.32
C GLU A 17 -4.50 -9.42 -4.57
N ASN A 18 -4.50 -9.60 -3.24
CA ASN A 18 -5.65 -9.24 -2.42
C ASN A 18 -5.90 -7.75 -2.45
N LEU A 19 -4.84 -6.96 -2.38
CA LEU A 19 -4.98 -5.51 -2.46
C LEU A 19 -5.59 -5.12 -3.80
N GLY A 20 -5.07 -5.70 -4.89
CA GLY A 20 -5.57 -5.40 -6.23
C GLY A 20 -7.04 -5.76 -6.37
N GLU A 21 -7.41 -6.91 -5.85
CA GLU A 21 -8.80 -7.36 -5.92
C GLU A 21 -9.70 -6.44 -5.09
N ASN A 22 -9.25 -6.03 -3.91
CA ASN A 22 -10.01 -5.11 -3.06
C ASN A 22 -10.22 -3.76 -3.77
N LEU A 23 -9.21 -3.26 -4.45
CA LEU A 23 -9.32 -2.00 -5.17
C LEU A 23 -10.27 -2.13 -6.36
N LYS A 24 -10.21 -3.27 -7.05
CA LYS A 24 -11.12 -3.53 -8.16
C LYS A 24 -12.55 -3.54 -7.67
N LEU A 25 -12.83 -4.24 -6.56
CA LEU A 25 -14.17 -4.31 -6.02
C LEU A 25 -14.65 -2.94 -5.53
N ALA A 26 -13.75 -2.16 -4.92
CA ALA A 26 -14.10 -0.81 -4.49
C ALA A 26 -14.48 0.06 -5.68
N ARG A 27 -13.77 -0.08 -6.78
CA ARG A 27 -14.10 0.62 -8.01
C ARG A 27 -15.48 0.22 -8.52
N LEU A 28 -15.74 -1.09 -8.58
CA LEU A 28 -16.99 -1.61 -9.09
C LEU A 28 -18.18 -1.20 -8.21
N ARG A 29 -17.99 -1.19 -6.88
CA ARG A 29 -19.06 -0.76 -5.98
C ARG A 29 -19.44 0.70 -6.20
N ARG A 30 -18.49 1.51 -6.68
CA ARG A 30 -18.74 2.91 -6.97
C ARG A 30 -19.20 3.11 -8.40
N ARG A 31 -19.39 1.99 -9.14
CA ARG A 31 -19.83 2.00 -10.53
C ARG A 31 -18.93 2.85 -11.41
N LEU A 32 -17.62 2.76 -11.17
CA LEU A 32 -16.64 3.46 -11.97
C LEU A 32 -15.97 2.49 -12.93
N THR A 33 -15.73 2.97 -14.14
CA THR A 33 -14.98 2.17 -15.12
C THR A 33 -13.49 2.32 -14.86
N MET A 34 -12.71 1.42 -15.41
CA MET A 34 -11.25 1.54 -15.30
C MET A 34 -10.78 2.85 -15.90
N GLU A 35 -11.38 3.26 -17.01
CA GLU A 35 -10.99 4.50 -17.64
C GLU A 35 -11.25 5.70 -16.75
N GLN A 36 -12.39 5.71 -16.06
CA GLN A 36 -12.72 6.82 -15.18
C GLN A 36 -11.74 6.92 -14.00
N VAL A 37 -11.42 5.78 -13.38
CA VAL A 37 -10.49 5.80 -12.27
C VAL A 37 -9.09 6.17 -12.76
N ALA A 38 -8.66 5.61 -13.88
CA ALA A 38 -7.34 5.90 -14.42
C ALA A 38 -7.20 7.41 -14.73
N ASN A 39 -8.22 7.99 -15.36
CA ASN A 39 -8.18 9.40 -15.67
C ASN A 39 -8.11 10.27 -14.41
N ARG A 40 -8.90 9.94 -13.40
CA ARG A 40 -8.90 10.69 -12.16
C ARG A 40 -7.60 10.53 -11.38
N ALA A 41 -6.97 9.37 -11.48
CA ALA A 41 -5.71 9.11 -10.82
C ALA A 41 -4.52 9.57 -11.66
N ASN A 42 -4.77 10.07 -12.86
CA ASN A 42 -3.73 10.55 -13.77
C ASN A 42 -2.74 9.45 -14.13
N ILE A 43 -3.26 8.26 -14.41
CA ILE A 43 -2.44 7.12 -14.83
C ILE A 43 -3.08 6.50 -16.07
N SER A 44 -2.36 5.61 -16.74
CA SER A 44 -2.92 4.92 -17.88
C SER A 44 -3.85 3.81 -17.40
N ARG A 45 -4.77 3.42 -18.26
CA ARG A 45 -5.65 2.30 -17.95
C ARG A 45 -4.84 1.03 -17.75
N LYS A 46 -3.76 0.86 -18.50
CA LYS A 46 -2.90 -0.30 -18.38
C LYS A 46 -2.24 -0.35 -17.00
N THR A 47 -1.82 0.79 -16.47
CA THR A 47 -1.24 0.86 -15.13
C THR A 47 -2.28 0.44 -14.10
N LEU A 48 -3.52 0.90 -14.24
CA LEU A 48 -4.56 0.51 -13.31
C LEU A 48 -4.82 -1.00 -13.40
N TRP A 49 -4.78 -1.54 -14.60
CA TRP A 49 -4.96 -2.98 -14.79
C TRP A 49 -3.89 -3.74 -14.01
N HIS A 50 -2.64 -3.30 -14.08
CA HIS A 50 -1.56 -3.94 -13.35
C HIS A 50 -1.78 -3.86 -11.84
N ILE A 51 -2.26 -2.72 -11.34
CA ILE A 51 -2.53 -2.57 -9.92
C ILE A 51 -3.62 -3.55 -9.49
N GLU A 52 -4.67 -3.67 -10.27
CA GLU A 52 -5.79 -4.55 -9.91
C GLU A 52 -5.40 -6.02 -10.01
N LYS A 53 -4.33 -6.34 -10.76
CA LYS A 53 -3.84 -7.70 -10.84
C LYS A 53 -2.78 -7.99 -9.78
N GLY A 54 -2.41 -7.03 -8.97
CA GLY A 54 -1.45 -7.25 -7.89
C GLY A 54 -0.01 -7.15 -8.31
N SER A 55 0.26 -6.39 -9.38
CA SER A 55 1.64 -6.25 -9.84
C SER A 55 2.54 -5.64 -8.79
N ASN A 56 3.77 -6.08 -8.73
CA ASN A 56 4.72 -5.60 -7.74
C ASN A 56 5.71 -4.58 -8.31
N HIS A 57 5.47 -4.08 -9.51
CA HIS A 57 6.39 -3.10 -10.10
C HIS A 57 5.73 -1.74 -10.34
N VAL A 58 4.62 -1.47 -9.68
CA VAL A 58 3.98 -0.16 -9.74
C VAL A 58 4.41 0.61 -8.51
N SER A 59 4.81 1.86 -8.69
CA SER A 59 5.30 2.63 -7.55
C SER A 59 4.21 2.89 -6.53
N ILE A 60 4.61 3.05 -5.28
CA ILE A 60 3.67 3.32 -4.21
C ILE A 60 2.97 4.66 -4.42
N GLY A 61 3.66 5.63 -5.05
CA GLY A 61 3.04 6.92 -5.34
C GLY A 61 1.87 6.79 -6.29
N ILE A 62 2.00 5.93 -7.29
CA ILE A 62 0.92 5.70 -8.23
C ILE A 62 -0.24 4.97 -7.54
N ILE A 63 0.08 4.02 -6.67
CA ILE A 63 -0.95 3.33 -5.90
C ILE A 63 -1.69 4.33 -5.02
N LEU A 64 -0.96 5.28 -4.41
CA LEU A 64 -1.59 6.30 -3.59
C LEU A 64 -2.56 7.15 -4.40
N GLN A 65 -2.25 7.44 -5.66
CA GLN A 65 -3.17 8.19 -6.50
C GLN A 65 -4.48 7.43 -6.70
N VAL A 66 -4.42 6.12 -6.90
CA VAL A 66 -5.62 5.29 -7.04
C VAL A 66 -6.40 5.25 -5.72
N LEU A 67 -5.69 5.07 -4.61
CA LEU A 67 -6.33 5.05 -3.29
C LEU A 67 -7.05 6.37 -3.03
N THR A 68 -6.46 7.47 -3.43
CA THR A 68 -7.08 8.79 -3.25
C THR A 68 -8.39 8.88 -4.03
N VAL A 69 -8.40 8.39 -5.27
CA VAL A 69 -9.61 8.43 -6.09
C VAL A 69 -10.73 7.60 -5.46
N LEU A 70 -10.37 6.47 -4.85
CA LEU A 70 -11.35 5.58 -4.26
C LEU A 70 -11.71 5.92 -2.81
N GLY A 71 -11.02 6.89 -2.21
CA GLY A 71 -11.34 7.33 -0.86
C GLY A 71 -10.55 6.66 0.24
N PHE A 72 -9.45 5.99 -0.09
CA PHE A 72 -8.64 5.26 0.89
C PHE A 72 -7.26 5.86 1.12
N ARG A 73 -7.07 7.13 0.76
CA ARG A 73 -5.75 7.75 0.89
C ARG A 73 -5.16 7.63 2.28
N ASP A 74 -5.98 7.93 3.29
CA ASP A 74 -5.47 7.96 4.65
C ASP A 74 -5.19 6.57 5.23
N ASP A 75 -5.80 5.54 4.65
CA ASP A 75 -5.56 4.18 5.12
C ASP A 75 -4.10 3.79 4.89
N LEU A 76 -3.51 4.24 3.80
CA LEU A 76 -2.10 3.94 3.54
C LEU A 76 -1.22 4.60 4.59
N GLY A 77 -1.51 5.84 4.96
CA GLY A 77 -0.73 6.55 5.97
C GLY A 77 -0.91 5.98 7.37
N ASN A 78 -1.95 5.19 7.58
CA ASN A 78 -2.21 4.63 8.88
C ASN A 78 -1.56 3.26 9.10
N ILE A 79 -0.97 2.70 8.07
CA ILE A 79 -0.27 1.42 8.21
C ILE A 79 0.86 1.61 9.23
N ALA A 80 0.97 0.69 10.16
CA ALA A 80 1.97 0.68 11.23
C ALA A 80 1.79 1.79 12.29
N LYS A 81 0.71 2.56 12.19
CA LYS A 81 0.49 3.61 13.16
C LYS A 81 0.22 3.04 14.54
N ASN A 82 -0.54 1.95 14.64
CA ASN A 82 -0.86 1.37 15.92
C ASN A 82 0.02 0.15 16.14
N ASP A 83 1.25 0.38 16.49
CA ASP A 83 2.27 -0.65 16.58
C ASP A 83 2.44 -1.08 18.04
N ILE A 84 1.58 -1.96 18.49
CA ILE A 84 1.58 -2.40 19.89
C ILE A 84 2.86 -3.13 20.25
N LEU A 85 3.32 -4.03 19.40
CA LEU A 85 4.57 -4.76 19.66
C LEU A 85 5.75 -3.80 19.72
N GLY A 86 5.84 -2.89 18.76
CA GLY A 86 6.94 -1.93 18.74
C GLY A 86 6.98 -1.07 19.98
N ARG A 87 5.80 -0.68 20.50
CA ARG A 87 5.77 0.12 21.71
C ARG A 87 6.23 -0.69 22.90
N LYS A 88 5.87 -1.97 22.97
CA LYS A 88 6.32 -2.81 24.06
C LYS A 88 7.83 -3.01 24.01
N LEU A 89 8.37 -3.19 22.82
CA LEU A 89 9.81 -3.34 22.66
C LEU A 89 10.53 -2.05 23.06
N GLN A 90 9.96 -0.91 22.68
CA GLN A 90 10.56 0.36 23.04
C GLN A 90 10.53 0.56 24.53
N ASP A 91 9.44 0.20 25.20
CA ASP A 91 9.33 0.34 26.64
C ASP A 91 10.38 -0.50 27.36
N LEU A 92 10.60 -1.72 26.86
CA LEU A 92 11.60 -2.57 27.46
C LEU A 92 12.99 -1.98 27.27
N GLU A 93 13.24 -1.41 26.12
CA GLU A 93 14.50 -0.84 25.81
C GLU A 93 14.74 0.37 26.70
N LEU A 94 13.75 1.20 26.94
CA LEU A 94 13.91 2.36 27.79
C LEU A 94 14.22 1.96 29.21
N ILE A 95 13.63 0.89 29.69
CA ILE A 95 13.90 0.43 31.04
C ILE A 95 15.32 -0.07 31.16
N THR A 96 15.79 -0.84 30.20
CA THR A 96 17.13 -1.39 30.32
C THR A 96 18.19 -0.39 30.01
N LYS A 97 17.88 0.55 29.18
CA LYS A 97 18.85 1.42 28.81
C LYS A 97 18.79 2.68 29.42
N LYS A 98 18.10 2.89 30.33
CA LYS A 98 18.07 4.08 30.82
C LYS A 98 19.33 4.44 31.12
N ARG A 99 20.18 3.84 30.89
CA ARG A 99 21.39 4.12 31.11
C ARG A 99 21.98 4.64 30.03
N GLY A 100 21.58 4.93 29.27
CA GLY A 100 22.24 5.33 28.38
C GLY A 100 22.50 5.38 27.19
N SER A 101 22.27 5.34 26.61
CA SER A 101 22.49 5.31 25.48
C SER A 101 22.19 6.12 24.76
N THR A 102 22.35 6.47 24.14
CA THR A 102 22.17 7.18 23.41
C THR A 102 21.85 7.42 22.42
N LYS A 103 21.84 7.43 21.86
CA LYS A 103 21.52 7.85 20.95
C LYS A 103 21.29 8.04 20.67
#